data_ad5d58a0c98274a203a155f687f82605
#
_entry.id   ad5d58a0c98274a203a155f687f82605
#
_cell.length_a   1.000
_cell.length_b   1.000
_cell.length_c   1.000
_cell.angle_alpha   90.00
_cell.angle_beta   90.00
_cell.angle_gamma   90.00
#
_symmetry.space_group_name_H-M   'P 1'
#
loop_
_entity.id
_entity.type
_entity.pdbx_description
1 polymer ?
#
loop_
_entity_poly.entity_id
_entity_poly.type
_entity_poly.pdbx_seq_one_letter_code
_entity_poly.pdbx_strand_id
1 'polypeptide(L)'
;MSLTLENLSYGVDGVDYVRNANLTFQAGSFNVLLGRTLSGKTSMMRLMAGLDKPNEGRLIFNGQDVTGLSVQARNVSMIYQQFINYPGITVYENIASPLRLAKMAESEIDRRVKETAAMLQISPLLKRYPLALSGGQQQRTAMARALVKDATLVLFDEPLVNLDYKLREELRAELRDLFRERQCIAVYATTEANEALALGGTTTLLHEGGVIQNGPVMDVYRAPVNTLAAQLFSEPPMNMIRGRVTDTEVAFDEYSHHALTQELSKLTPGDYWFGVRPSHIALAPANDDDLEMSMEVALSEISGSETFIHIDNSHFEMVMQLMGVHQYHTGAPVKVYLPINKLFVFDSAEKLVHTPSRKSGGAV
;
A
#
# COMPACT_ATOMS: atom_id res chain seq x y z
N MET A 1 10.85 -17.54 -11.11
CA MET A 1 11.90 -16.52 -10.90
C MET A 1 11.66 -15.87 -9.56
N SER A 2 12.70 -15.74 -8.73
CA SER A 2 12.56 -15.16 -7.37
C SER A 2 13.75 -14.27 -7.03
N LEU A 3 13.49 -13.25 -6.18
CA LEU A 3 14.51 -12.45 -5.49
C LEU A 3 14.28 -12.62 -3.98
N THR A 4 15.29 -13.10 -3.27
CA THR A 4 15.24 -13.31 -1.82
C THR A 4 16.19 -12.34 -1.12
N LEU A 5 15.71 -11.68 -0.08
CA LEU A 5 16.49 -10.89 0.87
C LEU A 5 16.71 -11.76 2.12
N GLU A 6 17.95 -11.94 2.53
CA GLU A 6 18.31 -12.72 3.71
C GLU A 6 19.05 -11.85 4.72
N ASN A 7 18.40 -11.59 5.87
CA ASN A 7 18.91 -10.77 6.98
C ASN A 7 19.45 -9.40 6.52
N LEU A 8 18.77 -8.79 5.54
CA LEU A 8 19.24 -7.58 4.88
C LEU A 8 19.09 -6.38 5.79
N SER A 9 20.18 -5.69 6.08
CA SER A 9 20.21 -4.45 6.86
C SER A 9 20.98 -3.36 6.12
N TYR A 10 20.47 -2.12 6.24
CA TYR A 10 21.09 -0.95 5.63
C TYR A 10 20.83 0.30 6.45
N GLY A 11 21.90 1.00 6.75
CA GLY A 11 21.87 2.28 7.46
C GLY A 11 23.02 3.18 7.02
N VAL A 12 22.85 4.47 7.22
CA VAL A 12 23.85 5.52 6.92
C VAL A 12 23.87 6.49 8.10
N ASP A 13 25.06 6.87 8.53
CA ASP A 13 25.29 7.86 9.61
C ASP A 13 24.51 7.56 10.91
N GLY A 14 24.40 6.27 11.24
CA GLY A 14 23.70 5.81 12.47
C GLY A 14 22.18 5.76 12.36
N VAL A 15 21.62 5.98 11.17
CA VAL A 15 20.18 5.85 10.90
C VAL A 15 19.93 4.57 10.10
N ASP A 16 19.11 3.68 10.66
CA ASP A 16 18.71 2.44 9.99
C ASP A 16 17.51 2.66 9.07
N TYR A 17 17.72 2.40 7.78
CA TYR A 17 16.66 2.48 6.75
C TYR A 17 16.06 1.14 6.41
N VAL A 18 16.79 0.03 6.60
CA VAL A 18 16.30 -1.34 6.47
C VAL A 18 16.89 -2.16 7.60
N ARG A 19 16.04 -2.88 8.33
CA ARG A 19 16.42 -3.66 9.52
C ARG A 19 16.07 -5.12 9.34
N ASN A 20 17.09 -5.99 9.24
CA ASN A 20 16.99 -7.45 9.21
C ASN A 20 15.85 -7.99 8.31
N ALA A 21 15.74 -7.46 7.10
CA ALA A 21 14.67 -7.82 6.20
C ALA A 21 14.88 -9.24 5.63
N ASN A 22 13.85 -10.08 5.80
CA ASN A 22 13.79 -11.45 5.27
C ASN A 22 12.53 -11.56 4.41
N LEU A 23 12.68 -11.51 3.07
CA LEU A 23 11.59 -11.46 2.12
C LEU A 23 11.91 -12.26 0.86
N THR A 24 10.88 -12.79 0.22
CA THR A 24 11.01 -13.40 -1.10
C THR A 24 9.97 -12.82 -2.05
N PHE A 25 10.44 -12.24 -3.14
CA PHE A 25 9.62 -11.68 -4.21
C PHE A 25 9.53 -12.67 -5.37
N GLN A 26 8.31 -12.96 -5.81
CA GLN A 26 8.05 -13.92 -6.89
C GLN A 26 7.68 -13.20 -8.20
N ALA A 27 7.99 -13.83 -9.33
CA ALA A 27 7.52 -13.37 -10.65
C ALA A 27 6.05 -13.74 -10.88
N GLY A 28 5.41 -13.05 -11.85
CA GLY A 28 4.05 -13.34 -12.30
C GLY A 28 2.94 -12.70 -11.45
N SER A 29 3.30 -11.87 -10.46
CA SER A 29 2.37 -11.04 -9.69
C SER A 29 3.06 -9.80 -9.16
N PHE A 30 2.28 -8.81 -8.71
CA PHE A 30 2.84 -7.68 -7.98
C PHE A 30 3.29 -8.08 -6.57
N ASN A 31 4.43 -7.52 -6.18
CA ASN A 31 4.92 -7.53 -4.81
C ASN A 31 4.88 -6.09 -4.30
N VAL A 32 3.92 -5.76 -3.47
CA VAL A 32 3.69 -4.39 -3.00
C VAL A 32 4.44 -4.14 -1.70
N LEU A 33 5.19 -3.06 -1.63
CA LEU A 33 5.77 -2.51 -0.40
C LEU A 33 4.86 -1.38 0.09
N LEU A 34 4.08 -1.62 1.12
CA LEU A 34 3.17 -0.64 1.71
C LEU A 34 3.74 -0.11 3.04
N GLY A 35 3.76 1.20 3.20
CA GLY A 35 4.19 1.84 4.44
C GLY A 35 4.21 3.34 4.30
N ARG A 36 4.19 4.06 5.42
CA ARG A 36 4.26 5.53 5.46
C ARG A 36 5.56 6.05 4.85
N THR A 37 5.62 7.33 4.59
CA THR A 37 6.88 8.01 4.22
C THR A 37 7.95 7.70 5.26
N LEU A 38 9.20 7.50 4.82
CA LEU A 38 10.34 7.11 5.65
C LEU A 38 10.28 5.67 6.24
N SER A 39 9.38 4.82 5.79
CA SER A 39 9.33 3.42 6.26
C SER A 39 10.42 2.50 5.67
N GLY A 40 11.27 2.99 4.76
CA GLY A 40 12.37 2.22 4.16
C GLY A 40 12.09 1.64 2.77
N LYS A 41 10.90 1.90 2.15
CA LYS A 41 10.51 1.39 0.82
C LYS A 41 11.56 1.68 -0.26
N THR A 42 11.87 2.96 -0.45
CA THR A 42 12.86 3.42 -1.45
C THR A 42 14.24 2.83 -1.18
N SER A 43 14.70 2.79 0.08
CA SER A 43 16.00 2.22 0.45
C SER A 43 16.06 0.73 0.11
N MET A 44 15.02 -0.03 0.42
CA MET A 44 14.92 -1.45 0.07
C MET A 44 14.98 -1.67 -1.44
N MET A 45 14.27 -0.87 -2.23
CA MET A 45 14.32 -0.95 -3.70
C MET A 45 15.69 -0.56 -4.25
N ARG A 46 16.38 0.43 -3.67
CA ARG A 46 17.74 0.82 -4.09
C ARG A 46 18.75 -0.31 -3.84
N LEU A 47 18.60 -1.06 -2.73
CA LEU A 47 19.38 -2.28 -2.47
C LEU A 47 19.09 -3.37 -3.50
N MET A 48 17.82 -3.63 -3.83
CA MET A 48 17.43 -4.58 -4.88
C MET A 48 17.98 -4.19 -6.25
N ALA A 49 17.98 -2.90 -6.57
CA ALA A 49 18.54 -2.39 -7.81
C ALA A 49 20.07 -2.49 -7.85
N GLY A 50 20.75 -2.58 -6.71
CA GLY A 50 22.21 -2.51 -6.61
C GLY A 50 22.77 -1.09 -6.71
N LEU A 51 21.94 -0.09 -6.39
CA LEU A 51 22.34 1.32 -6.27
C LEU A 51 23.03 1.58 -4.94
N ASP A 52 22.57 0.92 -3.89
CA ASP A 52 23.19 0.93 -2.58
C ASP A 52 23.67 -0.49 -2.22
N LYS A 53 24.62 -0.58 -1.31
CA LYS A 53 25.12 -1.86 -0.77
C LYS A 53 24.61 -2.03 0.65
N PRO A 54 24.09 -3.22 1.00
CA PRO A 54 23.69 -3.48 2.37
C PRO A 54 24.91 -3.48 3.30
N ASN A 55 24.70 -3.13 4.58
CA ASN A 55 25.71 -3.27 5.62
C ASN A 55 25.84 -4.75 6.04
N GLU A 56 24.68 -5.46 6.05
CA GLU A 56 24.59 -6.86 6.43
C GLU A 56 23.60 -7.60 5.55
N GLY A 57 23.70 -8.93 5.50
CA GLY A 57 22.79 -9.79 4.78
C GLY A 57 23.12 -9.94 3.29
N ARG A 58 22.21 -10.58 2.55
CA ARG A 58 22.42 -10.98 1.15
C ARG A 58 21.17 -10.79 0.30
N LEU A 59 21.39 -10.57 -1.00
CA LEU A 59 20.36 -10.62 -2.04
C LEU A 59 20.63 -11.81 -2.95
N ILE A 60 19.68 -12.73 -3.05
CA ILE A 60 19.75 -13.93 -3.86
C ILE A 60 18.76 -13.85 -5.00
N PHE A 61 19.22 -13.84 -6.24
CA PHE A 61 18.39 -13.84 -7.44
C PHE A 61 18.47 -15.20 -8.14
N ASN A 62 17.36 -15.93 -8.21
CA ASN A 62 17.29 -17.29 -8.78
C ASN A 62 18.41 -18.22 -8.23
N GLY A 63 18.68 -18.14 -6.93
CA GLY A 63 19.69 -18.96 -6.26
C GLY A 63 21.13 -18.44 -6.38
N GLN A 64 21.37 -17.33 -7.08
CA GLN A 64 22.69 -16.70 -7.19
C GLN A 64 22.79 -15.47 -6.30
N ASP A 65 23.90 -15.34 -5.56
CA ASP A 65 24.19 -14.15 -4.77
C ASP A 65 24.53 -12.97 -5.69
N VAL A 66 23.70 -11.93 -5.64
CA VAL A 66 23.84 -10.70 -6.43
C VAL A 66 24.20 -9.48 -5.57
N THR A 67 24.48 -9.66 -4.30
CA THR A 67 24.70 -8.59 -3.31
C THR A 67 25.78 -7.61 -3.75
N GLY A 68 26.91 -8.13 -4.23
CA GLY A 68 28.04 -7.31 -4.69
C GLY A 68 27.96 -6.82 -6.14
N LEU A 69 26.94 -7.23 -6.90
CA LEU A 69 26.84 -6.88 -8.32
C LEU A 69 26.39 -5.42 -8.50
N SER A 70 27.04 -4.73 -9.45
CA SER A 70 26.63 -3.36 -9.84
C SER A 70 25.27 -3.36 -10.55
N VAL A 71 24.60 -2.20 -10.59
CA VAL A 71 23.34 -1.97 -11.32
C VAL A 71 23.43 -2.45 -12.77
N GLN A 72 24.57 -2.20 -13.43
CA GLN A 72 24.80 -2.56 -14.84
C GLN A 72 24.85 -4.08 -15.04
N ALA A 73 25.30 -4.84 -14.04
CA ALA A 73 25.35 -6.30 -14.07
C ALA A 73 24.01 -6.96 -13.72
N ARG A 74 23.06 -6.17 -13.16
CA ARG A 74 21.71 -6.64 -12.84
C ARG A 74 20.76 -6.23 -13.98
N ASN A 75 19.93 -7.14 -14.46
CA ASN A 75 18.90 -6.78 -15.44
C ASN A 75 17.69 -6.17 -14.74
N VAL A 76 17.82 -4.94 -14.24
CA VAL A 76 16.81 -4.19 -13.47
C VAL A 76 16.36 -2.94 -14.21
N SER A 77 15.07 -2.60 -14.06
CA SER A 77 14.51 -1.29 -14.39
C SER A 77 13.92 -0.67 -13.12
N MET A 78 14.16 0.62 -12.90
CA MET A 78 13.61 1.34 -11.76
C MET A 78 12.94 2.63 -12.23
N ILE A 79 11.69 2.81 -11.81
CA ILE A 79 10.91 4.03 -11.97
C ILE A 79 10.96 4.74 -10.61
N TYR A 80 11.58 5.92 -10.59
CA TYR A 80 11.71 6.72 -9.38
C TYR A 80 10.47 7.58 -9.16
N GLN A 81 10.20 7.95 -7.93
CA GLN A 81 9.16 8.93 -7.57
C GLN A 81 9.36 10.26 -8.32
N GLN A 82 10.60 10.73 -8.43
CA GLN A 82 10.95 11.83 -9.33
C GLN A 82 11.25 11.27 -10.72
N PHE A 83 10.34 11.53 -11.66
CA PHE A 83 10.54 11.10 -13.04
C PHE A 83 11.70 11.87 -13.70
N ILE A 84 12.70 11.14 -14.14
CA ILE A 84 13.88 11.70 -14.82
C ILE A 84 13.77 11.40 -16.30
N ASN A 85 13.70 12.42 -17.14
CA ASN A 85 13.80 12.31 -18.60
C ASN A 85 15.06 13.01 -19.09
N TYR A 86 15.57 12.58 -20.24
CA TYR A 86 16.66 13.27 -20.94
C TYR A 86 16.09 14.46 -21.71
N PRO A 87 16.31 15.73 -21.26
CA PRO A 87 15.62 16.88 -21.82
C PRO A 87 16.06 17.24 -23.25
N GLY A 88 17.27 16.87 -23.62
CA GLY A 88 17.89 17.18 -24.92
C GLY A 88 17.49 16.26 -26.08
N ILE A 89 16.67 15.23 -25.83
CA ILE A 89 16.22 14.29 -26.86
C ILE A 89 14.71 14.11 -26.80
N THR A 90 14.10 13.67 -27.91
CA THR A 90 12.65 13.49 -28.01
C THR A 90 12.12 12.40 -27.08
N VAL A 91 10.80 12.32 -26.90
CA VAL A 91 10.12 11.23 -26.19
C VAL A 91 10.48 9.89 -26.81
N TYR A 92 10.45 9.78 -28.14
CA TYR A 92 10.88 8.57 -28.85
C TYR A 92 12.28 8.14 -28.46
N GLU A 93 13.24 9.06 -28.52
CA GLU A 93 14.64 8.81 -28.18
C GLU A 93 14.84 8.46 -26.69
N ASN A 94 14.07 9.09 -25.81
CA ASN A 94 14.05 8.73 -24.40
C ASN A 94 13.66 7.26 -24.21
N ILE A 95 12.58 6.81 -24.86
CA ILE A 95 12.10 5.44 -24.77
C ILE A 95 13.08 4.48 -25.47
N ALA A 96 13.61 4.83 -26.63
CA ALA A 96 14.54 4.00 -27.40
C ALA A 96 15.92 3.82 -26.74
N SER A 97 16.32 4.76 -25.86
CA SER A 97 17.68 4.84 -25.33
C SER A 97 18.18 3.53 -24.66
N PRO A 98 17.44 2.81 -23.82
CA PRO A 98 17.93 1.56 -23.23
C PRO A 98 18.04 0.42 -24.25
N LEU A 99 17.21 0.41 -25.30
CA LEU A 99 17.27 -0.59 -26.35
C LEU A 99 18.49 -0.38 -27.27
N ARG A 100 18.83 0.88 -27.57
CA ARG A 100 20.06 1.21 -28.31
C ARG A 100 21.30 0.85 -27.53
N LEU A 101 21.30 1.10 -26.21
CA LEU A 101 22.39 0.66 -25.35
C LEU A 101 22.58 -0.86 -25.38
N ALA A 102 21.46 -1.60 -25.49
CA ALA A 102 21.45 -3.05 -25.67
C ALA A 102 21.81 -3.50 -27.11
N LYS A 103 22.13 -2.56 -28.03
CA LYS A 103 22.47 -2.82 -29.44
C LYS A 103 21.39 -3.59 -30.21
N MET A 104 20.13 -3.33 -29.90
CA MET A 104 18.98 -3.93 -30.57
C MET A 104 18.85 -3.36 -32.00
N ALA A 105 18.28 -4.13 -32.94
CA ALA A 105 18.03 -3.68 -34.31
C ALA A 105 16.99 -2.54 -34.31
N GLU A 106 17.20 -1.52 -35.18
CA GLU A 106 16.33 -0.31 -35.23
C GLU A 106 14.86 -0.65 -35.54
N SER A 107 14.59 -1.67 -36.36
CA SER A 107 13.23 -2.13 -36.63
C SER A 107 12.51 -2.67 -35.38
N GLU A 108 13.23 -3.37 -34.51
CA GLU A 108 12.69 -3.87 -33.25
C GLU A 108 12.56 -2.77 -32.22
N ILE A 109 13.49 -1.81 -32.20
CA ILE A 109 13.41 -0.61 -31.36
C ILE A 109 12.14 0.18 -31.72
N ASP A 110 11.88 0.44 -33.00
CA ASP A 110 10.71 1.19 -33.46
C ASP A 110 9.40 0.49 -33.07
N ARG A 111 9.33 -0.83 -33.24
CA ARG A 111 8.17 -1.63 -32.83
C ARG A 111 7.91 -1.50 -31.34
N ARG A 112 8.92 -1.76 -30.48
CA ARG A 112 8.78 -1.74 -29.02
C ARG A 112 8.46 -0.35 -28.49
N VAL A 113 9.10 0.70 -29.03
CA VAL A 113 8.82 2.09 -28.65
C VAL A 113 7.35 2.43 -28.93
N LYS A 114 6.83 2.10 -30.13
CA LYS A 114 5.44 2.37 -30.51
C LYS A 114 4.45 1.61 -29.64
N GLU A 115 4.68 0.32 -29.39
CA GLU A 115 3.85 -0.51 -28.50
C GLU A 115 3.81 0.04 -27.08
N THR A 116 4.98 0.36 -26.52
CA THR A 116 5.06 0.93 -25.14
C THR A 116 4.44 2.32 -25.07
N ALA A 117 4.63 3.15 -26.09
CA ALA A 117 4.02 4.48 -26.16
C ALA A 117 2.49 4.42 -26.30
N ALA A 118 1.96 3.44 -27.03
CA ALA A 118 0.51 3.20 -27.17
C ALA A 118 -0.09 2.78 -25.83
N MET A 119 0.51 1.81 -25.14
CA MET A 119 0.10 1.34 -23.82
C MET A 119 0.03 2.49 -22.81
N LEU A 120 0.99 3.41 -22.81
CA LEU A 120 1.03 4.55 -21.90
C LEU A 120 0.35 5.81 -22.46
N GLN A 121 -0.40 5.70 -23.57
CA GLN A 121 -1.19 6.78 -24.18
C GLN A 121 -0.34 8.04 -24.52
N ILE A 122 0.93 7.85 -24.91
CA ILE A 122 1.86 8.93 -25.28
C ILE A 122 2.31 8.88 -26.74
N SER A 123 1.68 8.03 -27.59
CA SER A 123 2.01 7.93 -29.02
C SER A 123 2.01 9.29 -29.75
N PRO A 124 1.05 10.22 -29.51
CA PRO A 124 1.06 11.54 -30.17
C PRO A 124 2.23 12.43 -29.75
N LEU A 125 2.92 12.08 -28.65
CA LEU A 125 3.99 12.89 -28.05
C LEU A 125 5.39 12.47 -28.48
N LEU A 126 5.54 11.37 -29.23
CA LEU A 126 6.85 10.77 -29.56
C LEU A 126 7.86 11.74 -30.18
N LYS A 127 7.39 12.73 -30.95
CA LYS A 127 8.24 13.76 -31.59
C LYS A 127 8.51 14.98 -30.70
N ARG A 128 7.88 15.08 -29.53
CA ARG A 128 8.07 16.22 -28.62
C ARG A 128 9.30 16.01 -27.74
N TYR A 129 9.78 17.11 -27.17
CA TYR A 129 10.83 17.11 -26.15
C TYR A 129 10.20 17.11 -24.76
N PRO A 130 10.83 16.52 -23.73
CA PRO A 130 10.28 16.45 -22.37
C PRO A 130 9.86 17.80 -21.78
N LEU A 131 10.60 18.87 -22.05
CA LEU A 131 10.28 20.22 -21.57
C LEU A 131 8.95 20.78 -22.13
N ALA A 132 8.44 20.24 -23.25
CA ALA A 132 7.17 20.62 -23.86
C ALA A 132 5.98 19.74 -23.36
N LEU A 133 6.18 18.93 -22.32
CA LEU A 133 5.21 18.00 -21.78
C LEU A 133 4.70 18.47 -20.40
N SER A 134 3.44 18.12 -20.08
CA SER A 134 2.94 18.22 -18.71
C SER A 134 3.65 17.23 -17.77
N GLY A 135 3.58 17.45 -16.45
CA GLY A 135 4.19 16.56 -15.46
C GLY A 135 3.77 15.09 -15.63
N GLY A 136 2.48 14.80 -15.78
CA GLY A 136 1.98 13.45 -16.03
C GLY A 136 2.46 12.84 -17.36
N GLN A 137 2.63 13.66 -18.42
CA GLN A 137 3.20 13.19 -19.69
C GLN A 137 4.69 12.85 -19.55
N GLN A 138 5.45 13.65 -18.79
CA GLN A 138 6.86 13.36 -18.47
C GLN A 138 7.00 12.08 -17.66
N GLN A 139 6.12 11.87 -16.68
CA GLN A 139 6.08 10.66 -15.85
C GLN A 139 5.82 9.41 -16.70
N ARG A 140 4.82 9.44 -17.59
CA ARG A 140 4.55 8.34 -18.54
C ARG A 140 5.72 8.08 -19.49
N THR A 141 6.44 9.11 -19.91
CA THR A 141 7.65 8.96 -20.72
C THR A 141 8.76 8.23 -19.95
N ALA A 142 8.98 8.57 -18.68
CA ALA A 142 9.94 7.88 -17.83
C ALA A 142 9.53 6.42 -17.56
N MET A 143 8.24 6.16 -17.36
CA MET A 143 7.70 4.79 -17.25
C MET A 143 7.92 4.00 -18.54
N ALA A 144 7.62 4.59 -19.71
CA ALA A 144 7.84 3.94 -21.01
C ALA A 144 9.30 3.52 -21.18
N ARG A 145 10.25 4.39 -20.83
CA ARG A 145 11.68 4.07 -20.89
C ARG A 145 12.08 2.89 -19.99
N ALA A 146 11.44 2.75 -18.83
CA ALA A 146 11.72 1.64 -17.93
C ALA A 146 11.05 0.32 -18.39
N LEU A 147 9.87 0.40 -18.98
CA LEU A 147 9.07 -0.77 -19.38
C LEU A 147 9.42 -1.33 -20.76
N VAL A 148 10.06 -0.52 -21.62
CA VAL A 148 10.41 -0.91 -23.01
C VAL A 148 11.45 -2.03 -23.06
N LYS A 149 12.28 -2.18 -22.02
CA LYS A 149 13.28 -3.24 -21.94
C LYS A 149 12.74 -4.48 -21.21
N ASP A 150 13.24 -5.66 -21.55
CA ASP A 150 12.89 -6.92 -20.89
C ASP A 150 13.71 -7.09 -19.59
N ALA A 151 13.37 -6.28 -18.58
CA ALA A 151 14.00 -6.39 -17.27
C ALA A 151 13.44 -7.60 -16.50
N THR A 152 14.31 -8.33 -15.82
CA THR A 152 13.92 -9.45 -14.95
C THR A 152 13.38 -8.99 -13.59
N LEU A 153 13.73 -7.74 -13.20
CA LEU A 153 13.26 -7.05 -12.00
C LEU A 153 12.83 -5.64 -12.37
N VAL A 154 11.58 -5.28 -12.09
CA VAL A 154 11.03 -3.94 -12.31
C VAL A 154 10.58 -3.36 -10.98
N LEU A 155 11.12 -2.19 -10.64
CA LEU A 155 10.90 -1.50 -9.37
C LEU A 155 10.14 -0.19 -9.63
N PHE A 156 9.04 0.01 -8.93
CA PHE A 156 8.16 1.18 -9.03
C PHE A 156 8.13 1.92 -7.69
N ASP A 157 8.75 3.07 -7.62
CA ASP A 157 8.78 3.91 -6.41
C ASP A 157 7.72 5.00 -6.52
N GLU A 158 6.52 4.74 -5.98
CA GLU A 158 5.34 5.61 -5.98
C GLU A 158 5.03 6.18 -7.39
N PRO A 159 4.90 5.33 -8.43
CA PRO A 159 4.96 5.77 -9.83
C PRO A 159 3.70 6.51 -10.30
N LEU A 160 2.60 6.53 -9.53
CA LEU A 160 1.31 7.07 -9.96
C LEU A 160 0.84 8.30 -9.17
N VAL A 161 1.61 8.75 -8.18
CA VAL A 161 1.23 9.84 -7.24
C VAL A 161 0.86 11.16 -7.95
N ASN A 162 1.54 11.51 -9.06
CA ASN A 162 1.34 12.78 -9.76
C ASN A 162 0.35 12.72 -10.93
N LEU A 163 -0.44 11.64 -11.03
CA LEU A 163 -1.43 11.45 -12.08
C LEU A 163 -2.84 11.79 -11.59
N ASP A 164 -3.69 12.25 -12.51
CA ASP A 164 -5.12 12.37 -12.23
C ASP A 164 -5.76 11.01 -11.94
N TYR A 165 -6.89 11.02 -11.23
CA TYR A 165 -7.56 9.82 -10.76
C TYR A 165 -7.88 8.83 -11.89
N LYS A 166 -8.49 9.30 -12.99
CA LYS A 166 -8.92 8.43 -14.09
C LYS A 166 -7.74 7.72 -14.72
N LEU A 167 -6.68 8.47 -15.02
CA LEU A 167 -5.47 7.94 -15.63
C LEU A 167 -4.74 6.97 -14.69
N ARG A 168 -4.74 7.26 -13.37
CA ARG A 168 -4.16 6.38 -12.35
C ARG A 168 -4.86 5.01 -12.35
N GLU A 169 -6.20 4.99 -12.40
CA GLU A 169 -6.97 3.75 -12.46
C GLU A 169 -6.69 2.95 -13.73
N GLU A 170 -6.70 3.62 -14.89
CA GLU A 170 -6.41 2.99 -16.18
C GLU A 170 -5.01 2.36 -16.20
N LEU A 171 -3.98 3.13 -15.82
CA LEU A 171 -2.60 2.64 -15.81
C LEU A 171 -2.37 1.52 -14.77
N ARG A 172 -3.04 1.58 -13.62
CA ARG A 172 -2.96 0.52 -12.61
C ARG A 172 -3.49 -0.81 -13.15
N ALA A 173 -4.63 -0.78 -13.85
CA ALA A 173 -5.20 -1.97 -14.50
C ALA A 173 -4.28 -2.51 -15.59
N GLU A 174 -3.76 -1.64 -16.46
CA GLU A 174 -2.83 -2.03 -17.53
C GLU A 174 -1.52 -2.62 -16.99
N LEU A 175 -0.94 -2.01 -15.95
CA LEU A 175 0.26 -2.54 -15.32
C LEU A 175 0.00 -3.91 -14.69
N ARG A 176 -1.12 -4.09 -13.99
CA ARG A 176 -1.48 -5.37 -13.38
C ARG A 176 -1.58 -6.48 -14.44
N ASP A 177 -2.25 -6.22 -15.55
CA ASP A 177 -2.41 -7.22 -16.62
C ASP A 177 -1.07 -7.50 -17.33
N LEU A 178 -0.27 -6.47 -17.60
CA LEU A 178 1.08 -6.60 -18.16
C LEU A 178 1.98 -7.50 -17.31
N PHE A 179 2.01 -7.30 -15.98
CA PHE A 179 2.91 -8.05 -15.11
C PHE A 179 2.40 -9.43 -14.74
N ARG A 180 1.12 -9.70 -14.92
CA ARG A 180 0.58 -11.07 -14.85
C ARG A 180 1.06 -11.93 -16.03
N GLU A 181 1.22 -11.34 -17.20
CA GLU A 181 1.69 -12.04 -18.40
C GLU A 181 3.22 -12.13 -18.48
N ARG A 182 3.94 -11.14 -17.95
CA ARG A 182 5.40 -11.11 -17.98
C ARG A 182 5.99 -12.02 -16.90
N GLN A 183 7.00 -12.79 -17.30
CA GLN A 183 7.82 -13.63 -16.39
C GLN A 183 8.93 -12.80 -15.72
N CYS A 184 8.57 -11.69 -15.05
CA CYS A 184 9.52 -10.85 -14.32
C CYS A 184 8.99 -10.57 -12.91
N ILE A 185 9.87 -10.12 -12.01
CA ILE A 185 9.51 -9.70 -10.67
C ILE A 185 9.15 -8.22 -10.72
N ALA A 186 7.91 -7.88 -10.36
CA ALA A 186 7.46 -6.51 -10.21
C ALA A 186 7.35 -6.16 -8.72
N VAL A 187 8.06 -5.11 -8.28
CA VAL A 187 7.96 -4.57 -6.91
C VAL A 187 7.44 -3.15 -6.98
N TYR A 188 6.37 -2.88 -6.25
CA TYR A 188 5.66 -1.59 -6.28
C TYR A 188 5.60 -1.01 -4.87
N ALA A 189 6.23 0.13 -4.66
CA ALA A 189 6.14 0.87 -3.40
C ALA A 189 5.00 1.88 -3.44
N THR A 190 4.23 1.94 -2.38
CA THR A 190 3.15 2.93 -2.19
C THR A 190 2.96 3.28 -0.73
N THR A 191 2.37 4.44 -0.48
CA THR A 191 1.84 4.84 0.83
C THR A 191 0.33 4.57 0.93
N GLU A 192 -0.36 4.30 -0.19
CA GLU A 192 -1.82 4.16 -0.27
C GLU A 192 -2.25 2.68 -0.11
N ALA A 193 -3.00 2.37 0.96
CA ALA A 193 -3.55 1.03 1.21
C ALA A 193 -4.47 0.55 0.06
N ASN A 194 -5.25 1.46 -0.52
CA ASN A 194 -6.16 1.17 -1.63
C ASN A 194 -5.42 0.75 -2.90
N GLU A 195 -4.22 1.30 -3.16
CA GLU A 195 -3.38 0.85 -4.28
C GLU A 195 -2.91 -0.59 -4.09
N ALA A 196 -2.49 -0.95 -2.87
CA ALA A 196 -2.09 -2.32 -2.57
C ALA A 196 -3.24 -3.32 -2.81
N LEU A 197 -4.46 -2.98 -2.39
CA LEU A 197 -5.65 -3.81 -2.63
C LEU A 197 -5.97 -3.94 -4.13
N ALA A 198 -5.90 -2.84 -4.87
CA ALA A 198 -6.22 -2.82 -6.30
C ALA A 198 -5.20 -3.56 -7.18
N LEU A 199 -3.91 -3.50 -6.83
CA LEU A 199 -2.85 -4.24 -7.54
C LEU A 199 -2.91 -5.75 -7.24
N GLY A 200 -3.33 -6.14 -6.05
CA GLY A 200 -3.36 -7.53 -5.63
C GLY A 200 -1.97 -8.11 -5.37
N GLY A 201 -1.84 -9.43 -5.46
CA GLY A 201 -0.57 -10.14 -5.26
C GLY A 201 -0.15 -10.24 -3.79
N THR A 202 1.14 -10.05 -3.53
CA THR A 202 1.72 -10.11 -2.17
C THR A 202 2.00 -8.71 -1.65
N THR A 203 1.64 -8.42 -0.41
CA THR A 203 1.92 -7.12 0.24
C THR A 203 2.86 -7.32 1.43
N THR A 204 3.88 -6.49 1.49
CA THR A 204 4.80 -6.34 2.62
C THR A 204 4.52 -5.02 3.31
N LEU A 205 4.12 -5.04 4.57
CA LEU A 205 3.99 -3.85 5.41
C LEU A 205 5.34 -3.47 6.00
N LEU A 206 5.73 -2.21 5.81
CA LEU A 206 6.99 -1.66 6.30
C LEU A 206 6.74 -0.50 7.28
N HIS A 207 7.49 -0.49 8.36
CA HIS A 207 7.50 0.59 9.32
C HIS A 207 8.91 0.78 9.87
N GLU A 208 9.43 2.01 9.83
CA GLU A 208 10.76 2.38 10.33
C GLU A 208 11.88 1.39 9.95
N GLY A 209 11.92 1.00 8.69
CA GLY A 209 12.92 0.07 8.16
C GLY A 209 12.66 -1.42 8.46
N GLY A 210 11.69 -1.75 9.31
CA GLY A 210 11.34 -3.12 9.66
C GLY A 210 10.18 -3.68 8.82
N VAL A 211 10.19 -4.99 8.60
CA VAL A 211 9.07 -5.74 8.01
C VAL A 211 8.10 -6.09 9.13
N ILE A 212 6.87 -5.59 9.06
CA ILE A 212 5.81 -5.86 10.05
C ILE A 212 5.05 -7.13 9.68
N GLN A 213 4.64 -7.23 8.42
CA GLN A 213 3.89 -8.39 7.92
C GLN A 213 4.13 -8.56 6.42
N ASN A 214 4.15 -9.80 5.95
CA ASN A 214 4.21 -10.14 4.53
C ASN A 214 3.24 -11.27 4.23
N GLY A 215 2.51 -11.19 3.12
CA GLY A 215 1.59 -12.22 2.69
C GLY A 215 0.69 -11.79 1.54
N PRO A 216 -0.23 -12.69 1.08
CA PRO A 216 -1.26 -12.32 0.13
C PRO A 216 -2.04 -11.10 0.60
N VAL A 217 -2.27 -10.15 -0.29
CA VAL A 217 -2.86 -8.84 0.06
C VAL A 217 -4.13 -8.95 0.90
N MET A 218 -5.03 -9.88 0.55
CA MET A 218 -6.30 -10.04 1.27
C MET A 218 -6.12 -10.67 2.66
N ASP A 219 -5.09 -11.49 2.85
CA ASP A 219 -4.80 -12.09 4.16
C ASP A 219 -4.22 -11.04 5.10
N VAL A 220 -3.27 -10.22 4.62
CA VAL A 220 -2.70 -9.09 5.38
C VAL A 220 -3.80 -8.09 5.75
N TYR A 221 -4.70 -7.77 4.82
CA TYR A 221 -5.81 -6.85 5.06
C TYR A 221 -6.84 -7.38 6.08
N ARG A 222 -7.15 -8.68 6.02
CA ARG A 222 -8.19 -9.30 6.88
C ARG A 222 -7.68 -9.78 8.23
N ALA A 223 -6.40 -10.11 8.32
CA ALA A 223 -5.77 -10.60 9.54
C ALA A 223 -4.43 -9.89 9.80
N PRO A 224 -4.48 -8.57 10.11
CA PRO A 224 -3.28 -7.82 10.48
C PRO A 224 -2.69 -8.40 11.76
N VAL A 225 -1.37 -8.62 11.79
CA VAL A 225 -0.72 -9.30 12.93
C VAL A 225 -0.75 -8.50 14.22
N ASN A 226 -0.88 -7.16 14.13
CA ASN A 226 -0.92 -6.26 15.27
C ASN A 226 -1.67 -4.96 14.94
N THR A 227 -1.84 -4.09 15.94
CA THR A 227 -2.50 -2.78 15.79
C THR A 227 -1.86 -1.91 14.74
N LEU A 228 -0.53 -1.89 14.66
CA LEU A 228 0.22 -1.11 13.67
C LEU A 228 -0.07 -1.60 12.24
N ALA A 229 -0.05 -2.92 12.00
CA ALA A 229 -0.41 -3.48 10.70
C ALA A 229 -1.84 -3.12 10.29
N ALA A 230 -2.77 -3.15 11.24
CA ALA A 230 -4.17 -2.78 11.02
C ALA A 230 -4.33 -1.31 10.62
N GLN A 231 -3.62 -0.41 11.29
CA GLN A 231 -3.62 1.03 10.99
C GLN A 231 -2.94 1.36 9.65
N LEU A 232 -1.81 0.71 9.36
CA LEU A 232 -1.09 0.90 8.10
C LEU A 232 -1.90 0.44 6.88
N PHE A 233 -2.74 -0.58 7.06
CA PHE A 233 -3.54 -1.13 5.96
C PHE A 233 -4.99 -0.64 6.00
N SER A 234 -5.21 0.62 6.39
CA SER A 234 -6.52 1.29 6.37
C SER A 234 -6.33 2.78 6.08
N GLU A 235 -7.22 3.35 5.26
CA GLU A 235 -7.22 4.78 4.91
C GLU A 235 -8.66 5.31 4.93
N PRO A 236 -8.96 6.22 5.87
CA PRO A 236 -8.15 6.62 7.02
C PRO A 236 -7.72 5.43 7.89
N PRO A 237 -6.71 5.63 8.77
CA PRO A 237 -6.23 4.57 9.66
C PRO A 237 -7.36 3.94 10.48
N MET A 238 -7.25 2.63 10.77
CA MET A 238 -8.20 1.93 11.63
C MET A 238 -8.29 2.63 12.99
N ASN A 239 -9.51 2.91 13.45
CA ASN A 239 -9.75 3.40 14.79
C ASN A 239 -9.39 2.32 15.81
N MET A 240 -8.65 2.71 16.86
CA MET A 240 -8.19 1.81 17.90
C MET A 240 -8.69 2.32 19.25
N ILE A 241 -9.54 1.55 19.91
CA ILE A 241 -10.19 1.93 21.17
C ILE A 241 -9.77 0.91 22.24
N ARG A 242 -9.37 1.40 23.40
CA ARG A 242 -9.15 0.51 24.55
C ARG A 242 -10.47 0.11 25.16
N GLY A 243 -10.57 -1.16 25.55
CA GLY A 243 -11.75 -1.67 26.26
C GLY A 243 -11.36 -2.81 27.19
N ARG A 244 -12.16 -3.00 28.22
CA ARG A 244 -12.03 -4.08 29.18
C ARG A 244 -13.15 -5.09 28.98
N VAL A 245 -12.81 -6.34 28.87
CA VAL A 245 -13.75 -7.48 28.82
C VAL A 245 -13.82 -8.09 30.21
N THR A 246 -15.05 -8.35 30.68
CA THR A 246 -15.34 -9.13 31.89
C THR A 246 -16.10 -10.40 31.48
N ASP A 247 -16.56 -11.20 32.44
CA ASP A 247 -17.38 -12.39 32.16
C ASP A 247 -18.75 -12.06 31.57
N THR A 248 -19.24 -10.82 31.69
CA THR A 248 -20.60 -10.43 31.33
C THR A 248 -20.69 -9.24 30.38
N GLU A 249 -19.64 -8.42 30.30
CA GLU A 249 -19.70 -7.17 29.54
C GLU A 249 -18.35 -6.77 28.93
N VAL A 250 -18.41 -5.87 27.95
CA VAL A 250 -17.28 -5.10 27.45
C VAL A 250 -17.52 -3.62 27.78
N ALA A 251 -16.53 -2.94 28.36
CA ALA A 251 -16.56 -1.53 28.70
C ALA A 251 -15.44 -0.79 27.99
N PHE A 252 -15.76 0.38 27.38
CA PHE A 252 -14.79 1.23 26.69
C PHE A 252 -14.43 2.48 27.49
N ASP A 253 -15.38 2.96 28.32
CA ASP A 253 -15.24 4.08 29.26
C ASP A 253 -16.22 3.90 30.42
N GLU A 254 -16.41 4.93 31.26
CA GLU A 254 -17.34 4.89 32.40
C GLU A 254 -18.82 4.83 31.98
N TYR A 255 -19.15 5.12 30.73
CA TYR A 255 -20.53 5.23 30.23
C TYR A 255 -20.87 4.25 29.13
N SER A 256 -19.87 3.67 28.47
CA SER A 256 -20.05 2.80 27.30
C SER A 256 -19.86 1.33 27.72
N HIS A 257 -20.90 0.77 28.35
CA HIS A 257 -20.95 -0.62 28.80
C HIS A 257 -21.94 -1.41 27.94
N HIS A 258 -21.50 -2.55 27.42
CA HIS A 258 -22.28 -3.41 26.55
C HIS A 258 -22.23 -4.86 27.03
N ALA A 259 -23.37 -5.55 27.00
CA ALA A 259 -23.41 -6.99 27.30
C ALA A 259 -22.46 -7.76 26.38
N LEU A 260 -21.80 -8.78 26.96
CA LEU A 260 -20.87 -9.62 26.19
C LEU A 260 -21.65 -10.47 25.18
N THR A 261 -21.37 -10.24 23.90
CA THR A 261 -22.02 -10.97 22.80
C THR A 261 -21.38 -12.33 22.56
N GLN A 262 -22.06 -13.21 21.81
CA GLN A 262 -21.54 -14.54 21.46
C GLN A 262 -20.18 -14.47 20.73
N GLU A 263 -19.93 -13.44 19.93
CA GLU A 263 -18.66 -13.27 19.22
C GLU A 263 -17.52 -12.93 20.17
N LEU A 264 -17.75 -12.02 21.12
CA LEU A 264 -16.76 -11.57 22.09
C LEU A 264 -16.64 -12.49 23.33
N SER A 265 -17.60 -13.39 23.57
CA SER A 265 -17.57 -14.33 24.71
C SER A 265 -16.41 -15.34 24.69
N LYS A 266 -15.69 -15.42 23.56
CA LYS A 266 -14.47 -16.24 23.43
C LYS A 266 -13.22 -15.56 23.98
N LEU A 267 -13.30 -14.25 24.26
CA LEU A 267 -12.22 -13.50 24.87
C LEU A 267 -12.17 -13.81 26.37
N THR A 268 -10.98 -13.96 26.91
CA THR A 268 -10.80 -14.06 28.36
C THR A 268 -10.94 -12.66 29.01
N PRO A 269 -11.43 -12.56 30.25
CA PRO A 269 -11.47 -11.26 30.93
C PRO A 269 -10.10 -10.60 30.93
N GLY A 270 -10.05 -9.29 30.56
CA GLY A 270 -8.80 -8.53 30.43
C GLY A 270 -8.96 -7.25 29.62
N ASP A 271 -7.85 -6.56 29.45
CA ASP A 271 -7.77 -5.32 28.68
C ASP A 271 -7.36 -5.62 27.23
N TYR A 272 -8.07 -5.00 26.28
CA TYR A 272 -7.92 -5.22 24.83
C TYR A 272 -7.91 -3.91 24.08
N TRP A 273 -7.39 -3.96 22.83
CA TRP A 273 -7.63 -2.96 21.82
C TRP A 273 -8.70 -3.46 20.85
N PHE A 274 -9.71 -2.65 20.63
CA PHE A 274 -10.77 -2.89 19.65
C PHE A 274 -10.53 -2.04 18.43
N GLY A 275 -10.39 -2.67 17.28
CA GLY A 275 -10.13 -2.02 15.99
C GLY A 275 -11.38 -1.98 15.14
N VAL A 276 -11.75 -0.81 14.60
CA VAL A 276 -12.82 -0.65 13.63
C VAL A 276 -12.39 0.27 12.49
N ARG A 277 -12.64 -0.16 11.24
CA ARG A 277 -12.36 0.71 10.09
C ARG A 277 -13.33 1.88 10.04
N PRO A 278 -12.87 3.09 9.63
CA PRO A 278 -13.73 4.28 9.51
C PRO A 278 -15.02 4.03 8.71
N SER A 279 -14.94 3.28 7.63
CA SER A 279 -16.09 2.93 6.77
C SER A 279 -17.06 1.92 7.36
N HIS A 280 -16.75 1.34 8.52
CA HIS A 280 -17.62 0.37 9.21
C HIS A 280 -18.42 1.02 10.35
N ILE A 281 -18.05 2.22 10.78
CA ILE A 281 -18.83 2.96 11.77
C ILE A 281 -20.12 3.45 11.11
N ALA A 282 -21.26 3.27 11.76
CA ALA A 282 -22.57 3.58 11.24
C ALA A 282 -23.34 4.57 12.12
N LEU A 283 -24.32 5.29 11.53
CA LEU A 283 -25.24 6.21 12.24
C LEU A 283 -26.52 5.52 12.74
N ALA A 284 -26.70 4.25 12.37
CA ALA A 284 -27.81 3.43 12.83
C ALA A 284 -27.31 1.99 13.02
N PRO A 285 -27.86 1.24 14.00
CA PRO A 285 -27.47 -0.13 14.21
C PRO A 285 -27.90 -1.01 13.03
N ALA A 286 -27.03 -1.93 12.62
CA ALA A 286 -27.35 -2.95 11.64
C ALA A 286 -27.90 -4.23 12.32
N ASN A 287 -27.52 -4.44 13.58
CA ASN A 287 -28.00 -5.55 14.42
C ASN A 287 -28.21 -5.05 15.86
N ASP A 288 -29.02 -5.78 16.64
CA ASP A 288 -29.32 -5.43 18.04
C ASP A 288 -28.06 -5.49 18.95
N ASP A 289 -27.03 -6.20 18.53
CA ASP A 289 -25.77 -6.38 19.28
C ASP A 289 -24.71 -5.31 18.94
N ASP A 290 -24.98 -4.39 18.02
CA ASP A 290 -24.03 -3.33 17.64
C ASP A 290 -23.78 -2.38 18.81
N LEU A 291 -22.51 -2.02 19.03
CA LEU A 291 -22.11 -1.20 20.18
C LEU A 291 -22.47 0.26 19.95
N GLU A 292 -23.42 0.80 20.71
CA GLU A 292 -23.81 2.21 20.65
C GLU A 292 -22.81 3.07 21.46
N MET A 293 -22.36 4.17 20.88
CA MET A 293 -21.50 5.14 21.54
C MET A 293 -22.02 6.55 21.32
N SER A 294 -22.07 7.34 22.39
CA SER A 294 -22.39 8.77 22.32
C SER A 294 -21.10 9.56 22.15
N MET A 295 -21.03 10.34 21.07
CA MET A 295 -19.86 11.09 20.66
C MET A 295 -20.24 12.53 20.35
N GLU A 296 -19.25 13.39 20.13
CA GLU A 296 -19.41 14.76 19.66
C GLU A 296 -18.58 14.94 18.38
N VAL A 297 -19.07 15.75 17.46
CA VAL A 297 -18.36 16.04 16.20
C VAL A 297 -17.26 17.07 16.46
N ALA A 298 -16.00 16.67 16.32
CA ALA A 298 -14.86 17.56 16.40
C ALA A 298 -14.60 18.29 15.06
N LEU A 299 -14.70 17.57 13.93
CA LEU A 299 -14.46 18.11 12.59
C LEU A 299 -15.26 17.29 11.56
N SER A 300 -15.76 17.95 10.51
CA SER A 300 -16.38 17.29 9.35
C SER A 300 -15.70 17.78 8.07
N GLU A 301 -15.14 16.84 7.30
CA GLU A 301 -14.44 17.09 6.05
C GLU A 301 -15.18 16.42 4.88
N ILE A 302 -15.63 17.22 3.90
CA ILE A 302 -16.32 16.72 2.71
C ILE A 302 -15.32 16.55 1.59
N SER A 303 -15.13 15.31 1.12
CA SER A 303 -14.24 14.94 0.01
C SER A 303 -15.06 14.47 -1.20
N GLY A 304 -15.91 15.35 -1.74
CA GLY A 304 -16.69 15.07 -2.95
C GLY A 304 -17.70 13.93 -2.80
N SER A 305 -17.28 12.68 -2.92
CA SER A 305 -18.14 11.50 -2.82
C SER A 305 -18.32 10.95 -1.40
N GLU A 306 -17.53 11.44 -0.44
CA GLU A 306 -17.47 10.93 0.92
C GLU A 306 -17.37 12.08 1.93
N THR A 307 -17.76 11.81 3.16
CA THR A 307 -17.56 12.71 4.28
C THR A 307 -16.81 11.98 5.39
N PHE A 308 -15.70 12.56 5.83
CA PHE A 308 -14.95 12.11 6.99
C PHE A 308 -15.36 12.94 8.20
N ILE A 309 -15.79 12.28 9.26
CA ILE A 309 -16.25 12.92 10.48
C ILE A 309 -15.34 12.48 11.61
N HIS A 310 -14.59 13.42 12.16
CA HIS A 310 -13.81 13.23 13.38
C HIS A 310 -14.75 13.41 14.57
N ILE A 311 -14.84 12.41 15.39
CA ILE A 311 -15.72 12.34 16.55
C ILE A 311 -14.92 11.99 17.79
N ASP A 312 -15.25 12.59 18.91
CA ASP A 312 -14.64 12.31 20.22
C ASP A 312 -15.68 12.26 21.34
N ASN A 313 -15.27 11.73 22.50
CA ASN A 313 -16.06 11.72 23.71
C ASN A 313 -15.21 12.01 24.98
N SER A 314 -14.12 12.75 24.86
CA SER A 314 -13.13 13.04 25.91
C SER A 314 -12.27 11.86 26.37
N HIS A 315 -12.60 10.61 26.02
CA HIS A 315 -11.83 9.41 26.36
C HIS A 315 -11.04 8.86 25.15
N PHE A 316 -11.63 8.94 23.96
CA PHE A 316 -11.02 8.52 22.71
C PHE A 316 -11.58 9.27 21.50
N GLU A 317 -10.78 9.32 20.46
CA GLU A 317 -11.13 9.91 19.17
C GLU A 317 -11.32 8.83 18.12
N MET A 318 -12.25 9.04 17.20
CA MET A 318 -12.47 8.18 16.04
C MET A 318 -12.71 8.99 14.77
N VAL A 319 -12.43 8.38 13.63
CA VAL A 319 -12.83 8.89 12.31
C VAL A 319 -13.90 7.97 11.76
N MET A 320 -15.03 8.53 11.37
CA MET A 320 -16.11 7.87 10.65
C MET A 320 -16.07 8.30 9.19
N GLN A 321 -16.22 7.36 8.24
CA GLN A 321 -16.29 7.62 6.80
C GLN A 321 -17.70 7.28 6.32
N LEU A 322 -18.41 8.28 5.80
CA LEU A 322 -19.75 8.14 5.25
C LEU A 322 -19.75 8.39 3.75
N MET A 323 -20.48 7.57 3.00
CA MET A 323 -20.72 7.82 1.58
C MET A 323 -21.63 9.01 1.37
N GLY A 324 -21.29 9.88 0.41
CA GLY A 324 -22.07 11.09 0.10
C GLY A 324 -21.64 12.30 0.91
N VAL A 325 -22.42 13.38 0.75
CA VAL A 325 -22.19 14.67 1.39
C VAL A 325 -23.07 14.77 2.63
N HIS A 326 -22.43 14.81 3.80
CA HIS A 326 -23.09 14.96 5.10
C HIS A 326 -22.55 16.21 5.79
N GLN A 327 -23.44 17.10 6.22
CA GLN A 327 -23.06 18.33 6.93
C GLN A 327 -23.28 18.17 8.44
N TYR A 328 -22.19 18.28 9.18
CA TYR A 328 -22.21 18.30 10.64
C TYR A 328 -21.53 19.57 11.15
N HIS A 329 -22.06 20.12 12.22
CA HIS A 329 -21.44 21.25 12.93
C HIS A 329 -20.52 20.71 14.03
N THR A 330 -19.39 21.35 14.23
CA THR A 330 -18.52 21.09 15.39
C THR A 330 -19.31 21.28 16.69
N GLY A 331 -19.14 20.36 17.64
CA GLY A 331 -19.88 20.32 18.90
C GLY A 331 -21.25 19.65 18.78
N ALA A 332 -21.66 19.16 17.61
CA ALA A 332 -22.94 18.47 17.49
C ALA A 332 -22.86 17.06 18.10
N PRO A 333 -23.83 16.69 18.99
CA PRO A 333 -23.87 15.33 19.52
C PRO A 333 -24.25 14.35 18.40
N VAL A 334 -23.59 13.21 18.37
CA VAL A 334 -23.84 12.14 17.42
C VAL A 334 -23.79 10.78 18.11
N LYS A 335 -24.75 9.92 17.82
CA LYS A 335 -24.71 8.53 18.18
C LYS A 335 -24.11 7.73 17.04
N VAL A 336 -23.14 6.89 17.34
CA VAL A 336 -22.50 6.00 16.37
C VAL A 336 -22.58 4.56 16.84
N TYR A 337 -22.55 3.65 15.88
CA TYR A 337 -22.70 2.22 16.12
C TYR A 337 -21.50 1.50 15.53
N LEU A 338 -20.84 0.66 16.35
CA LEU A 338 -19.74 -0.20 15.94
C LEU A 338 -20.27 -1.62 15.74
N PRO A 339 -20.38 -2.09 14.49
CA PRO A 339 -20.87 -3.43 14.22
C PRO A 339 -19.90 -4.50 14.78
N ILE A 340 -20.36 -5.32 15.71
CA ILE A 340 -19.53 -6.35 16.38
C ILE A 340 -18.87 -7.27 15.37
N ASN A 341 -19.59 -7.69 14.35
CA ASN A 341 -19.09 -8.56 13.29
C ASN A 341 -18.04 -7.92 12.38
N LYS A 342 -17.69 -6.64 12.61
CA LYS A 342 -16.65 -5.89 11.90
C LYS A 342 -15.47 -5.52 12.80
N LEU A 343 -15.52 -5.86 14.07
CA LEU A 343 -14.46 -5.54 15.03
C LEU A 343 -13.26 -6.48 14.88
N PHE A 344 -12.10 -5.90 14.98
CA PHE A 344 -10.85 -6.59 15.25
C PHE A 344 -10.55 -6.45 16.74
N VAL A 345 -10.00 -7.49 17.36
CA VAL A 345 -9.58 -7.39 18.76
C VAL A 345 -8.10 -7.79 18.87
N PHE A 346 -7.34 -6.98 19.58
CA PHE A 346 -5.93 -7.22 19.86
C PHE A 346 -5.73 -7.26 21.37
N ASP A 347 -4.82 -8.10 21.82
CA ASP A 347 -4.48 -8.22 23.24
C ASP A 347 -3.70 -7.00 23.76
N SER A 348 -3.34 -7.01 25.04
CA SER A 348 -2.56 -5.94 25.66
C SER A 348 -1.14 -5.81 25.09
N ALA A 349 -0.62 -6.83 24.40
CA ALA A 349 0.63 -6.80 23.64
C ALA A 349 0.42 -6.39 22.17
N GLU A 350 -0.77 -5.87 21.84
CA GLU A 350 -1.19 -5.41 20.52
C GLU A 350 -1.25 -6.50 19.44
N LYS A 351 -1.25 -7.78 19.81
CA LYS A 351 -1.36 -8.91 18.87
C LYS A 351 -2.82 -9.24 18.58
N LEU A 352 -3.12 -9.56 17.32
CA LEU A 352 -4.46 -9.95 16.90
C LEU A 352 -4.93 -11.22 17.59
N VAL A 353 -6.10 -11.15 18.24
CA VAL A 353 -6.77 -12.30 18.91
C VAL A 353 -8.15 -12.60 18.34
N HIS A 354 -8.79 -11.62 17.66
CA HIS A 354 -10.08 -11.83 16.99
C HIS A 354 -10.15 -11.03 15.69
N THR A 355 -10.73 -11.64 14.66
CA THR A 355 -11.00 -11.01 13.35
C THR A 355 -12.51 -10.94 13.11
N PRO A 356 -12.97 -9.96 12.30
CA PRO A 356 -14.35 -9.88 11.84
C PRO A 356 -14.87 -11.21 11.30
N SER A 357 -16.09 -11.60 11.71
CA SER A 357 -16.72 -12.83 11.25
C SER A 357 -17.01 -12.77 9.75
N ARG A 358 -16.70 -13.86 9.03
CA ARG A 358 -17.14 -14.03 7.64
C ARG A 358 -18.64 -14.35 7.66
N LYS A 359 -19.51 -13.39 7.31
CA LYS A 359 -20.82 -13.81 6.82
C LYS A 359 -20.57 -14.62 5.54
N SER A 360 -20.91 -15.91 5.57
CA SER A 360 -21.02 -16.76 4.39
C SER A 360 -22.16 -16.20 3.53
N GLY A 361 -21.85 -15.29 2.62
CA GLY A 361 -22.84 -14.60 1.80
C GLY A 361 -22.19 -13.92 0.61
N GLY A 362 -22.27 -14.60 -0.55
CA GLY A 362 -22.11 -13.99 -1.87
C GLY A 362 -20.68 -13.95 -2.40
N ALA A 363 -20.36 -14.93 -3.26
CA ALA A 363 -19.42 -14.70 -4.35
C ALA A 363 -19.92 -13.47 -5.16
N VAL A 364 -19.03 -12.47 -5.32
CA VAL A 364 -19.14 -11.44 -6.36
C VAL A 364 -18.00 -11.68 -7.33
#